data_7895faa167ffa9c4627f61609a47eea0
#
_entry.id   7895faa167ffa9c4627f61609a47eea0
#
_cell.length_a   1.000
_cell.length_b   1.000
_cell.length_c   1.000
_cell.angle_alpha   90.00
_cell.angle_beta   90.00
_cell.angle_gamma   90.00
#
_symmetry.space_group_name_H-M   'P 1'
#
loop_
_entity.id
_entity.type
_entity.pdbx_description
1 polymer ?
#
loop_
_entity_poly.entity_id
_entity_poly.type
_entity_poly.pdbx_seq_one_letter_code
_entity_poly.pdbx_strand_id
1 'polypeptide(L)'
;MKRKFLIDTDTASDDAVALIMALRSPDVEVVGITTVAGNVEVWRSSRNALYTAELCGSDVPVFTGSRKPLKRPHQPADWFHGKDGLGDRGYPAPKRKPEKMPAWQAIIELVEANPGLVFVTLGPLTNVAKALRKKPEIAEKVGRCVVMGGAPCCEGNVTPAAEYNIWCDPEAARIVARSSLPVEMVGWHLCRGEAALNLGDIEMVLRLGTVVARFAVECNSRAQEAYLVQTGEHGISLPDPVAMAVALEPEVVMSASKHLWDVETESELTRGMTVVDRLKVAEDERNRKAWKGTRKANIVWTIDNQRWKQALMEALK
;
A
#
# COMPACT_ATOMS: atom_id res chain seq x y z
N MET A 1 -16.50 5.62 -18.98
CA MET A 1 -15.08 5.19 -19.14
C MET A 1 -14.61 4.61 -17.81
N LYS A 2 -13.83 3.52 -17.84
CA LYS A 2 -13.24 2.96 -16.61
C LYS A 2 -12.18 3.92 -16.05
N ARG A 3 -12.09 3.99 -14.73
CA ARG A 3 -11.03 4.74 -14.03
C ARG A 3 -9.69 4.02 -14.25
N LYS A 4 -8.64 4.77 -14.59
CA LYS A 4 -7.29 4.21 -14.78
C LYS A 4 -6.57 4.12 -13.47
N PHE A 5 -6.06 2.94 -13.11
CA PHE A 5 -5.29 2.70 -11.90
C PHE A 5 -3.87 2.27 -12.24
N LEU A 6 -2.88 2.85 -11.57
CA LEU A 6 -1.51 2.37 -11.48
C LEU A 6 -1.28 1.92 -10.04
N ILE A 7 -0.69 0.73 -9.84
CA ILE A 7 -0.47 0.18 -8.50
C ILE A 7 1.02 -0.08 -8.29
N ASP A 8 1.60 0.45 -7.21
CA ASP A 8 2.97 0.12 -6.74
C ASP A 8 2.87 -0.70 -5.46
N THR A 9 3.49 -1.87 -5.40
CA THR A 9 3.26 -2.90 -4.38
C THR A 9 4.54 -3.68 -4.08
N ASP A 10 4.73 -4.14 -2.86
CA ASP A 10 5.76 -5.11 -2.48
C ASP A 10 5.22 -6.55 -2.36
N THR A 11 4.20 -6.83 -3.09
CA THR A 11 3.25 -7.94 -3.15
C THR A 11 3.55 -9.10 -2.21
N ALA A 12 3.01 -8.97 -1.01
CA ALA A 12 2.85 -10.05 -0.07
C ALA A 12 1.37 -10.46 0.02
N SER A 13 0.95 -11.04 1.13
CA SER A 13 -0.35 -11.71 1.25
C SER A 13 -1.55 -10.77 1.18
N ASP A 14 -1.49 -9.62 1.86
CA ASP A 14 -2.56 -8.61 1.83
C ASP A 14 -2.52 -7.75 0.56
N ASP A 15 -1.31 -7.41 0.05
CA ASP A 15 -1.16 -6.81 -1.28
C ASP A 15 -1.87 -7.64 -2.36
N ALA A 16 -1.69 -8.97 -2.35
CA ALA A 16 -2.32 -9.86 -3.32
C ALA A 16 -3.85 -9.75 -3.26
N VAL A 17 -4.44 -9.61 -2.06
CA VAL A 17 -5.88 -9.39 -1.90
C VAL A 17 -6.29 -8.02 -2.45
N ALA A 18 -5.51 -6.98 -2.19
CA ALA A 18 -5.75 -5.64 -2.75
C ALA A 18 -5.69 -5.64 -4.30
N LEU A 19 -4.72 -6.37 -4.88
CA LEU A 19 -4.64 -6.56 -6.33
C LEU A 19 -5.88 -7.26 -6.88
N ILE A 20 -6.39 -8.30 -6.22
CA ILE A 20 -7.64 -8.97 -6.61
C ILE A 20 -8.78 -7.96 -6.64
N MET A 21 -8.92 -7.12 -5.61
CA MET A 21 -9.97 -6.11 -5.55
C MET A 21 -9.92 -5.15 -6.75
N ALA A 22 -8.74 -4.66 -7.11
CA ALA A 22 -8.57 -3.75 -8.24
C ALA A 22 -8.80 -4.44 -9.59
N LEU A 23 -8.23 -5.64 -9.79
CA LEU A 23 -8.28 -6.36 -11.07
C LEU A 23 -9.67 -6.90 -11.41
N ARG A 24 -10.49 -7.16 -10.40
CA ARG A 24 -11.86 -7.66 -10.56
C ARG A 24 -12.92 -6.56 -10.49
N SER A 25 -12.53 -5.32 -10.20
CA SER A 25 -13.46 -4.18 -10.20
C SER A 25 -13.94 -3.87 -11.62
N PRO A 26 -15.28 -3.86 -11.87
CA PRO A 26 -15.82 -3.61 -13.20
C PRO A 26 -15.56 -2.19 -13.72
N ASP A 27 -15.37 -1.22 -12.80
CA ASP A 27 -15.23 0.20 -13.08
C ASP A 27 -13.78 0.67 -13.18
N VAL A 28 -12.83 -0.26 -13.06
CA VAL A 28 -11.40 0.03 -13.05
C VAL A 28 -10.70 -0.66 -14.22
N GLU A 29 -9.69 0.00 -14.73
CA GLU A 29 -8.68 -0.55 -15.64
C GLU A 29 -7.32 -0.32 -14.98
N VAL A 30 -6.68 -1.41 -14.52
CA VAL A 30 -5.31 -1.35 -14.03
C VAL A 30 -4.37 -1.28 -15.23
N VAL A 31 -3.72 -0.12 -15.43
CA VAL A 31 -2.84 0.13 -16.57
C VAL A 31 -1.43 -0.43 -16.37
N GLY A 32 -1.06 -0.77 -15.14
CA GLY A 32 0.21 -1.40 -14.80
C GLY A 32 0.35 -1.65 -13.31
N ILE A 33 1.17 -2.64 -12.99
CA ILE A 33 1.60 -2.94 -11.61
C ILE A 33 3.11 -2.79 -11.56
N THR A 34 3.61 -1.96 -10.66
CA THR A 34 5.03 -1.82 -10.39
C THR A 34 5.36 -2.47 -9.04
N THR A 35 6.50 -3.14 -8.94
CA THR A 35 6.85 -3.85 -7.72
C THR A 35 8.11 -3.28 -7.06
N VAL A 36 8.18 -3.39 -5.74
CA VAL A 36 9.28 -2.87 -4.91
C VAL A 36 9.70 -3.93 -3.89
N ALA A 37 10.91 -3.85 -3.36
CA ALA A 37 11.30 -4.64 -2.20
C ALA A 37 10.74 -4.00 -0.92
N GLY A 38 10.07 -4.77 -0.12
CA GLY A 38 9.47 -4.42 1.16
C GLY A 38 9.23 -5.68 1.97
N ASN A 39 7.99 -6.15 2.05
CA ASN A 39 7.63 -7.38 2.75
C ASN A 39 8.45 -8.59 2.29
N VAL A 40 8.77 -8.64 0.99
CA VAL A 40 9.65 -9.66 0.38
C VAL A 40 10.65 -9.00 -0.57
N GLU A 41 11.62 -9.77 -1.04
CA GLU A 41 12.51 -9.32 -2.10
C GLU A 41 11.72 -9.00 -3.38
N VAL A 42 12.16 -8.00 -4.12
CA VAL A 42 11.44 -7.50 -5.31
C VAL A 42 11.14 -8.56 -6.36
N TRP A 43 11.98 -9.58 -6.51
CA TRP A 43 11.74 -10.67 -7.46
C TRP A 43 10.58 -11.57 -6.99
N ARG A 44 10.41 -11.75 -5.67
CA ARG A 44 9.25 -12.45 -5.08
C ARG A 44 7.99 -11.61 -5.21
N SER A 45 8.08 -10.31 -4.90
CA SER A 45 6.99 -9.36 -5.13
C SER A 45 6.51 -9.41 -6.58
N SER A 46 7.41 -9.35 -7.57
CA SER A 46 7.04 -9.47 -9.00
C SER A 46 6.40 -10.82 -9.34
N ARG A 47 6.93 -11.92 -8.79
CA ARG A 47 6.37 -13.26 -8.95
C ARG A 47 4.94 -13.34 -8.38
N ASN A 48 4.75 -12.82 -7.18
CA ASN A 48 3.47 -12.85 -6.48
C ASN A 48 2.43 -11.96 -7.18
N ALA A 49 2.83 -10.77 -7.66
CA ALA A 49 1.97 -9.89 -8.46
C ALA A 49 1.51 -10.56 -9.77
N LEU A 50 2.43 -11.21 -10.49
CA LEU A 50 2.11 -11.97 -11.71
C LEU A 50 1.17 -13.13 -11.42
N TYR A 51 1.45 -13.92 -10.37
CA TYR A 51 0.59 -15.03 -9.97
C TYR A 51 -0.83 -14.53 -9.64
N THR A 52 -0.95 -13.45 -8.89
CA THR A 52 -2.25 -12.85 -8.53
C THR A 52 -2.99 -12.33 -9.77
N ALA A 53 -2.27 -11.68 -10.71
CA ALA A 53 -2.86 -11.24 -11.97
C ALA A 53 -3.38 -12.43 -12.79
N GLU A 54 -2.60 -13.51 -12.92
CA GLU A 54 -3.02 -14.74 -13.61
C GLU A 54 -4.22 -15.41 -12.93
N LEU A 55 -4.26 -15.41 -11.58
CA LEU A 55 -5.39 -15.92 -10.81
C LEU A 55 -6.69 -15.17 -11.12
N CYS A 56 -6.58 -13.86 -11.42
CA CYS A 56 -7.70 -13.01 -11.83
C CYS A 56 -7.99 -13.06 -13.33
N GLY A 57 -7.25 -13.85 -14.13
CA GLY A 57 -7.37 -13.86 -15.59
C GLY A 57 -6.96 -12.55 -16.26
N SER A 58 -6.06 -11.78 -15.62
CA SER A 58 -5.64 -10.46 -16.09
C SER A 58 -4.26 -10.50 -16.74
N ASP A 59 -4.13 -9.81 -17.87
CA ASP A 59 -2.88 -9.65 -18.61
C ASP A 59 -2.16 -8.31 -18.31
N VAL A 60 -2.53 -7.65 -17.20
CA VAL A 60 -1.91 -6.40 -16.77
C VAL A 60 -0.37 -6.52 -16.75
N PRO A 61 0.37 -5.53 -17.31
CA PRO A 61 1.83 -5.57 -17.28
C PRO A 61 2.37 -5.35 -15.85
N VAL A 62 3.39 -6.13 -15.48
CA VAL A 62 4.08 -6.05 -14.19
C VAL A 62 5.53 -5.63 -14.41
N PHE A 63 5.99 -4.60 -13.71
CA PHE A 63 7.31 -4.00 -13.87
C PHE A 63 8.11 -4.15 -12.58
N THR A 64 9.26 -4.82 -12.66
CA THR A 64 10.15 -5.00 -11.52
C THR A 64 10.89 -3.70 -11.18
N GLY A 65 10.90 -3.33 -9.91
CA GLY A 65 11.47 -2.07 -9.43
C GLY A 65 12.66 -2.22 -8.50
N SER A 66 12.64 -1.41 -7.46
CA SER A 66 13.78 -1.24 -6.57
C SER A 66 14.00 -2.46 -5.69
N ARG A 67 15.26 -2.94 -5.66
CA ARG A 67 15.67 -4.11 -4.87
C ARG A 67 15.96 -3.78 -3.41
N LYS A 68 16.05 -2.50 -3.06
CA LYS A 68 16.34 -2.01 -1.71
C LYS A 68 15.89 -0.57 -1.57
N PRO A 69 15.69 -0.11 -0.35
CA PRO A 69 15.47 1.29 -0.01
C PRO A 69 16.57 2.24 -0.53
N LEU A 70 16.32 3.54 -0.57
CA LEU A 70 17.25 4.54 -1.10
C LEU A 70 18.59 4.56 -0.36
N LYS A 71 18.57 4.41 0.96
CA LYS A 71 19.79 4.50 1.78
C LYS A 71 20.08 3.24 2.60
N ARG A 72 19.05 2.52 3.04
CA ARG A 72 19.18 1.44 4.01
C ARG A 72 19.20 0.07 3.35
N PRO A 73 19.69 -0.98 4.03
CA PRO A 73 19.50 -2.35 3.56
C PRO A 73 18.02 -2.72 3.58
N HIS A 74 17.63 -3.63 2.69
CA HIS A 74 16.30 -4.24 2.71
C HIS A 74 16.15 -5.14 3.95
N GLN A 75 15.00 -5.06 4.62
CA GLN A 75 14.65 -5.89 5.77
C GLN A 75 13.24 -6.46 5.53
N PRO A 76 13.12 -7.72 5.07
CA PRO A 76 11.84 -8.34 4.75
C PRO A 76 11.01 -8.63 6.01
N ALA A 77 9.71 -8.85 5.81
CA ALA A 77 8.74 -9.21 6.85
C ALA A 77 8.36 -10.70 6.80
N ASP A 78 9.34 -11.59 6.61
CA ASP A 78 9.13 -13.04 6.51
C ASP A 78 8.37 -13.62 7.70
N TRP A 79 8.56 -13.03 8.88
CA TRP A 79 7.88 -13.44 10.11
C TRP A 79 6.38 -13.20 10.09
N PHE A 80 5.92 -12.25 9.25
CA PHE A 80 4.50 -11.88 9.13
C PHE A 80 3.83 -12.55 7.93
N HIS A 81 4.46 -12.50 6.75
CA HIS A 81 3.87 -12.96 5.49
C HIS A 81 4.36 -14.33 5.02
N GLY A 82 5.33 -14.95 5.73
CA GLY A 82 6.05 -16.13 5.28
C GLY A 82 7.19 -15.78 4.34
N LYS A 83 8.11 -16.74 4.11
CA LYS A 83 9.30 -16.54 3.26
C LYS A 83 8.95 -16.28 1.80
N ASP A 84 7.86 -16.87 1.30
CA ASP A 84 7.40 -16.64 -0.07
C ASP A 84 6.50 -15.40 -0.20
N GLY A 85 6.12 -14.80 0.93
CA GLY A 85 5.21 -13.66 1.01
C GLY A 85 3.72 -14.02 0.87
N LEU A 86 3.40 -15.31 0.67
CA LEU A 86 2.03 -15.80 0.47
C LEU A 86 1.68 -16.94 1.45
N GLY A 87 2.16 -16.81 2.70
CA GLY A 87 1.87 -17.74 3.79
C GLY A 87 2.60 -19.08 3.70
N ASP A 88 3.67 -19.18 2.91
CA ASP A 88 4.45 -20.41 2.67
C ASP A 88 3.59 -21.58 2.12
N ARG A 89 2.56 -21.25 1.31
CA ARG A 89 1.62 -22.22 0.75
C ARG A 89 2.12 -22.93 -0.50
N GLY A 90 3.27 -22.50 -1.05
CA GLY A 90 3.87 -23.15 -2.21
C GLY A 90 3.09 -22.98 -3.51
N TYR A 91 2.47 -21.83 -3.73
CA TYR A 91 1.75 -21.53 -4.97
C TYR A 91 2.67 -21.65 -6.19
N PRO A 92 2.14 -22.12 -7.35
CA PRO A 92 2.93 -22.35 -8.53
C PRO A 92 3.59 -21.07 -9.07
N ALA A 93 4.65 -21.24 -9.85
CA ALA A 93 5.24 -20.10 -10.55
C ALA A 93 4.28 -19.55 -11.61
N PRO A 94 4.21 -18.22 -11.79
CA PRO A 94 3.43 -17.63 -12.86
C PRO A 94 4.00 -18.04 -14.22
N LYS A 95 3.14 -18.09 -15.24
CA LYS A 95 3.53 -18.39 -16.64
C LYS A 95 4.20 -17.19 -17.30
N ARG A 96 3.75 -15.99 -16.94
CA ARG A 96 4.24 -14.72 -17.48
C ARG A 96 5.53 -14.28 -16.78
N LYS A 97 6.24 -13.37 -17.42
CA LYS A 97 7.43 -12.71 -16.87
C LYS A 97 7.16 -11.21 -16.71
N PRO A 98 7.86 -10.54 -15.79
CA PRO A 98 7.81 -9.09 -15.70
C PRO A 98 8.30 -8.44 -17.00
N GLU A 99 7.81 -7.22 -17.25
CA GLU A 99 8.28 -6.37 -18.33
C GLU A 99 9.75 -5.96 -18.11
N LYS A 100 10.45 -5.68 -19.21
CA LYS A 100 11.89 -5.32 -19.16
C LYS A 100 12.15 -3.92 -18.60
N MET A 101 11.15 -3.03 -18.72
CA MET A 101 11.25 -1.64 -18.24
C MET A 101 11.30 -1.59 -16.71
N PRO A 102 12.20 -0.81 -16.10
CA PRO A 102 12.23 -0.67 -14.64
C PRO A 102 11.01 0.11 -14.13
N ALA A 103 10.50 -0.24 -12.95
CA ALA A 103 9.27 0.30 -12.38
C ALA A 103 9.22 1.84 -12.31
N TRP A 104 10.31 2.52 -11.91
CA TRP A 104 10.33 3.98 -11.86
C TRP A 104 10.12 4.65 -13.22
N GLN A 105 10.59 4.02 -14.29
CA GLN A 105 10.37 4.49 -15.66
C GLN A 105 8.94 4.18 -16.09
N ALA A 106 8.44 2.98 -15.80
CA ALA A 106 7.05 2.60 -16.08
C ALA A 106 6.06 3.56 -15.38
N ILE A 107 6.34 3.96 -14.12
CA ILE A 107 5.53 4.98 -13.43
C ILE A 107 5.46 6.28 -14.24
N ILE A 108 6.62 6.78 -14.70
CA ILE A 108 6.66 8.01 -15.50
C ILE A 108 5.82 7.87 -16.79
N GLU A 109 6.08 6.82 -17.57
CA GLU A 109 5.42 6.61 -18.85
C GLU A 109 3.91 6.37 -18.71
N LEU A 110 3.50 5.57 -17.74
CA LEU A 110 2.08 5.27 -17.49
C LEU A 110 1.31 6.49 -16.99
N VAL A 111 1.90 7.31 -16.11
CA VAL A 111 1.30 8.56 -15.64
C VAL A 111 1.16 9.56 -16.80
N GLU A 112 2.18 9.66 -17.67
CA GLU A 112 2.13 10.54 -18.83
C GLU A 112 1.09 10.10 -19.88
N ALA A 113 0.96 8.81 -20.10
CA ALA A 113 -0.02 8.24 -21.01
C ALA A 113 -1.47 8.31 -20.49
N ASN A 114 -1.65 8.43 -19.16
CA ASN A 114 -2.97 8.41 -18.51
C ASN A 114 -3.12 9.56 -17.51
N PRO A 115 -3.14 10.83 -17.94
CA PRO A 115 -3.32 11.95 -17.02
C PRO A 115 -4.63 11.84 -16.23
N GLY A 116 -4.57 12.15 -14.94
CA GLY A 116 -5.72 12.03 -14.04
C GLY A 116 -5.93 10.63 -13.45
N LEU A 117 -5.01 9.67 -13.71
CA LEU A 117 -5.12 8.33 -13.13
C LEU A 117 -5.10 8.36 -11.59
N VAL A 118 -5.63 7.29 -11.00
CA VAL A 118 -5.47 6.97 -9.57
C VAL A 118 -4.20 6.15 -9.40
N PHE A 119 -3.27 6.67 -8.61
CA PHE A 119 -2.06 5.96 -8.23
C PHE A 119 -2.25 5.38 -6.83
N VAL A 120 -2.17 4.05 -6.70
CA VAL A 120 -2.27 3.36 -5.42
C VAL A 120 -0.90 2.80 -5.06
N THR A 121 -0.38 3.13 -3.88
CA THR A 121 0.88 2.59 -3.39
C THR A 121 0.62 1.78 -2.13
N LEU A 122 1.02 0.52 -2.17
CA LEU A 122 0.77 -0.47 -1.12
C LEU A 122 2.07 -0.85 -0.38
N GLY A 123 3.22 -0.54 -0.95
CA GLY A 123 4.55 -0.84 -0.39
C GLY A 123 5.40 0.40 -0.13
N PRO A 124 6.70 0.20 0.20
CA PRO A 124 7.65 1.29 0.40
C PRO A 124 7.76 2.21 -0.82
N LEU A 125 7.78 3.51 -0.63
CA LEU A 125 7.67 4.54 -1.67
C LEU A 125 8.92 4.73 -2.55
N THR A 126 9.84 3.76 -2.57
CA THR A 126 11.15 3.84 -3.25
C THR A 126 11.03 4.08 -4.75
N ASN A 127 10.11 3.37 -5.43
CA ASN A 127 9.89 3.55 -6.88
C ASN A 127 9.31 4.93 -7.18
N VAL A 128 8.32 5.33 -6.40
CA VAL A 128 7.65 6.64 -6.51
C VAL A 128 8.66 7.77 -6.34
N ALA A 129 9.49 7.70 -5.29
CA ALA A 129 10.53 8.69 -5.04
C ALA A 129 11.59 8.76 -6.17
N LYS A 130 11.95 7.61 -6.77
CA LYS A 130 12.86 7.58 -7.93
C LYS A 130 12.22 8.21 -9.16
N ALA A 131 10.95 7.93 -9.43
CA ALA A 131 10.22 8.53 -10.54
C ALA A 131 10.13 10.06 -10.37
N LEU A 132 9.74 10.53 -9.17
CA LEU A 132 9.67 11.96 -8.85
C LEU A 132 11.03 12.69 -8.93
N ARG A 133 12.12 12.03 -8.51
CA ARG A 133 13.47 12.60 -8.68
C ARG A 133 13.89 12.75 -10.14
N LYS A 134 13.43 11.85 -11.02
CA LYS A 134 13.74 11.89 -12.45
C LYS A 134 12.84 12.85 -13.21
N LYS A 135 11.58 12.93 -12.84
CA LYS A 135 10.56 13.74 -13.50
C LYS A 135 9.52 14.25 -12.50
N PRO A 136 9.82 15.34 -11.75
CA PRO A 136 8.90 15.86 -10.72
C PRO A 136 7.51 16.23 -11.26
N GLU A 137 7.42 16.61 -12.52
CA GLU A 137 6.22 17.10 -13.18
C GLU A 137 5.13 16.02 -13.30
N ILE A 138 5.48 14.74 -13.19
CA ILE A 138 4.47 13.67 -13.20
C ILE A 138 3.51 13.79 -12.03
N ALA A 139 3.93 14.38 -10.91
CA ALA A 139 3.08 14.58 -9.73
C ALA A 139 1.80 15.36 -10.05
N GLU A 140 1.87 16.33 -10.97
CA GLU A 140 0.74 17.17 -11.37
C GLU A 140 -0.22 16.47 -12.33
N LYS A 141 0.22 15.35 -12.93
CA LYS A 141 -0.58 14.54 -13.84
C LYS A 141 -1.37 13.44 -13.12
N VAL A 142 -1.01 13.12 -11.88
CA VAL A 142 -1.74 12.16 -11.04
C VAL A 142 -3.00 12.82 -10.50
N GLY A 143 -4.16 12.21 -10.72
CA GLY A 143 -5.44 12.74 -10.24
C GLY A 143 -5.66 12.52 -8.75
N ARG A 144 -5.21 11.36 -8.24
CA ARG A 144 -5.32 10.94 -6.85
C ARG A 144 -4.20 9.96 -6.53
N CYS A 145 -3.54 10.10 -5.39
CA CYS A 145 -2.50 9.17 -4.94
C CYS A 145 -2.87 8.59 -3.57
N VAL A 146 -3.41 7.36 -3.55
CA VAL A 146 -3.77 6.67 -2.31
C VAL A 146 -2.56 5.91 -1.82
N VAL A 147 -2.08 6.25 -0.63
CA VAL A 147 -0.87 5.67 -0.01
C VAL A 147 -1.29 4.85 1.20
N MET A 148 -1.13 3.52 1.12
CA MET A 148 -1.11 2.70 2.32
C MET A 148 0.22 2.91 3.02
N GLY A 149 0.20 3.48 4.21
CA GLY A 149 1.41 3.68 4.99
C GLY A 149 1.30 4.77 6.03
N GLY A 150 2.23 4.72 6.96
CA GLY A 150 2.33 5.67 8.04
C GLY A 150 1.46 5.36 9.25
N ALA A 151 1.85 5.96 10.36
CA ALA A 151 1.15 5.90 11.64
C ALA A 151 0.82 7.34 12.09
N PRO A 152 -0.13 8.04 11.39
CA PRO A 152 -0.43 9.43 11.69
C PRO A 152 -1.09 9.55 13.06
N CYS A 153 -0.37 10.14 14.02
CA CYS A 153 -0.84 10.38 15.40
C CYS A 153 -1.24 9.10 16.16
N CYS A 154 -0.65 7.97 15.84
CA CYS A 154 -0.86 6.69 16.52
C CYS A 154 0.45 5.92 16.64
N GLU A 155 0.44 4.79 17.35
CA GLU A 155 1.55 3.85 17.39
C GLU A 155 1.78 3.14 16.05
N GLY A 156 3.03 2.73 15.80
CA GLY A 156 3.40 1.94 14.63
C GLY A 156 3.14 0.45 14.79
N ASN A 157 3.48 -0.31 13.74
CA ASN A 157 3.39 -1.79 13.71
C ASN A 157 4.74 -2.49 13.62
N VAL A 158 5.79 -1.83 13.14
CA VAL A 158 7.15 -2.39 13.07
C VAL A 158 8.05 -1.83 14.18
N THR A 159 7.84 -0.59 14.58
CA THR A 159 8.38 0.01 15.80
C THR A 159 7.27 0.76 16.53
N PRO A 160 7.43 1.12 17.81
CA PRO A 160 6.41 1.93 18.49
C PRO A 160 6.09 3.26 17.78
N ALA A 161 7.01 3.77 16.95
CA ALA A 161 6.87 5.07 16.28
C ALA A 161 6.50 4.99 14.81
N ALA A 162 6.65 3.83 14.15
CA ALA A 162 6.58 3.76 12.69
C ALA A 162 5.79 2.58 12.16
N GLU A 163 5.09 2.84 11.06
CA GLU A 163 4.48 1.84 10.21
C GLU A 163 5.53 1.32 9.19
N TYR A 164 5.40 0.05 8.82
CA TYR A 164 6.40 -0.72 8.07
C TYR A 164 6.79 -0.10 6.72
N ASN A 165 5.85 0.30 5.88
CA ASN A 165 6.13 0.86 4.55
C ASN A 165 6.97 2.13 4.63
N ILE A 166 6.61 3.02 5.58
CA ILE A 166 7.35 4.26 5.81
C ILE A 166 8.68 3.99 6.50
N TRP A 167 8.73 3.03 7.43
CA TRP A 167 9.96 2.64 8.11
C TRP A 167 11.00 2.00 7.17
N CYS A 168 10.55 1.21 6.18
CA CYS A 168 11.43 0.59 5.18
C CYS A 168 12.24 1.63 4.39
N ASP A 169 11.59 2.70 3.91
CA ASP A 169 12.28 3.75 3.16
C ASP A 169 11.77 5.15 3.55
N PRO A 170 12.13 5.61 4.76
CA PRO A 170 11.70 6.92 5.24
C PRO A 170 12.22 8.08 4.36
N GLU A 171 13.36 7.91 3.72
CA GLU A 171 13.90 8.90 2.79
C GLU A 171 13.04 9.01 1.51
N ALA A 172 12.52 7.90 1.01
CA ALA A 172 11.58 7.91 -0.10
C ALA A 172 10.25 8.57 0.29
N ALA A 173 9.73 8.21 1.47
CA ALA A 173 8.51 8.80 2.01
C ALA A 173 8.64 10.33 2.20
N ARG A 174 9.79 10.80 2.70
CA ARG A 174 10.08 12.25 2.81
C ARG A 174 10.11 12.96 1.44
N ILE A 175 10.61 12.30 0.38
CA ILE A 175 10.56 12.86 -0.98
C ILE A 175 9.12 13.02 -1.44
N VAL A 176 8.28 12.01 -1.19
CA VAL A 176 6.85 12.06 -1.52
C VAL A 176 6.15 13.16 -0.71
N ALA A 177 6.42 13.28 0.58
CA ALA A 177 5.85 14.31 1.45
C ALA A 177 6.15 15.75 0.98
N ARG A 178 7.25 15.91 0.26
CA ARG A 178 7.71 17.21 -0.28
C ARG A 178 7.40 17.41 -1.77
N SER A 179 6.73 16.45 -2.39
CA SER A 179 6.30 16.52 -3.79
C SER A 179 4.92 17.18 -3.93
N SER A 180 4.51 17.41 -5.18
CA SER A 180 3.17 17.90 -5.53
C SER A 180 2.15 16.77 -5.71
N LEU A 181 2.50 15.51 -5.39
CA LEU A 181 1.53 14.41 -5.46
C LEU A 181 0.31 14.69 -4.58
N PRO A 182 -0.91 14.47 -5.09
CA PRO A 182 -2.14 14.62 -4.33
C PRO A 182 -2.35 13.43 -3.39
N VAL A 183 -1.49 13.32 -2.36
CA VAL A 183 -1.46 12.21 -1.41
C VAL A 183 -2.74 12.16 -0.58
N GLU A 184 -3.36 11.00 -0.56
CA GLU A 184 -4.37 10.58 0.40
C GLU A 184 -3.81 9.41 1.20
N MET A 185 -3.55 9.66 2.49
CA MET A 185 -2.90 8.69 3.36
C MET A 185 -3.93 7.83 4.08
N VAL A 186 -3.82 6.52 3.87
CA VAL A 186 -4.53 5.47 4.61
C VAL A 186 -3.54 4.83 5.56
N GLY A 187 -3.53 5.32 6.81
CA GLY A 187 -2.54 4.92 7.80
C GLY A 187 -2.94 3.67 8.59
N TRP A 188 -1.96 3.15 9.34
CA TRP A 188 -2.08 1.93 10.14
C TRP A 188 -3.25 1.95 11.15
N HIS A 189 -3.61 3.13 11.69
CA HIS A 189 -4.74 3.28 12.62
C HIS A 189 -6.08 2.84 12.05
N LEU A 190 -6.22 2.79 10.72
CA LEU A 190 -7.44 2.36 10.01
C LEU A 190 -7.52 0.86 9.75
N CYS A 191 -6.45 0.11 10.08
CA CYS A 191 -6.30 -1.28 9.64
C CYS A 191 -6.48 -2.30 10.77
N ARG A 192 -6.86 -1.84 11.97
CA ARG A 192 -6.95 -2.65 13.20
C ARG A 192 -8.35 -2.66 13.81
N GLY A 193 -8.51 -3.49 14.85
CA GLY A 193 -9.76 -3.55 15.60
C GLY A 193 -10.93 -3.97 14.69
N GLU A 194 -11.95 -3.14 14.62
CA GLU A 194 -13.14 -3.41 13.80
C GLU A 194 -12.87 -3.52 12.29
N ALA A 195 -11.78 -2.92 11.81
CA ALA A 195 -11.36 -3.03 10.42
C ALA A 195 -10.75 -4.40 10.10
N ALA A 196 -10.17 -5.11 11.05
CA ALA A 196 -9.67 -6.47 10.82
C ALA A 196 -10.84 -7.43 10.54
N LEU A 197 -10.58 -8.45 9.71
CA LEU A 197 -11.54 -9.54 9.51
C LEU A 197 -11.53 -10.42 10.75
N ASN A 198 -12.65 -10.51 11.45
CA ASN A 198 -12.82 -11.46 12.54
C ASN A 198 -13.11 -12.88 12.00
N LEU A 199 -13.22 -13.88 12.88
CA LEU A 199 -13.46 -15.27 12.48
C LEU A 199 -14.76 -15.44 11.67
N GLY A 200 -15.80 -14.68 12.00
CA GLY A 200 -17.07 -14.69 11.25
C GLY A 200 -16.91 -14.11 9.84
N ASP A 201 -16.14 -13.02 9.69
CA ASP A 201 -15.82 -12.45 8.38
C ASP A 201 -15.04 -13.44 7.52
N ILE A 202 -14.04 -14.12 8.11
CA ILE A 202 -13.23 -15.15 7.43
C ILE A 202 -14.13 -16.32 6.96
N GLU A 203 -15.04 -16.78 7.81
CA GLU A 203 -15.99 -17.82 7.44
C GLU A 203 -16.91 -17.38 6.28
N MET A 204 -17.39 -16.13 6.30
CA MET A 204 -18.19 -15.58 5.19
C MET A 204 -17.39 -15.54 3.88
N VAL A 205 -16.12 -15.13 3.91
CA VAL A 205 -15.23 -15.16 2.74
C VAL A 205 -15.11 -16.60 2.20
N LEU A 206 -14.85 -17.58 3.06
CA LEU A 206 -14.69 -18.99 2.65
C LEU A 206 -16.00 -19.58 2.08
N ARG A 207 -17.15 -19.17 2.57
CA ARG A 207 -18.48 -19.60 2.06
C ARG A 207 -18.75 -19.12 0.64
N LEU A 208 -18.04 -18.12 0.11
CA LEU A 208 -18.15 -17.74 -1.30
C LEU A 208 -17.74 -18.88 -2.25
N GLY A 209 -16.89 -19.81 -1.78
CA GLY A 209 -16.50 -21.01 -2.51
C GLY A 209 -15.63 -20.76 -3.76
N THR A 210 -15.26 -19.52 -4.05
CA THR A 210 -14.43 -19.17 -5.21
C THR A 210 -12.95 -19.45 -4.94
N VAL A 211 -12.17 -19.61 -6.01
CA VAL A 211 -10.72 -19.82 -5.91
C VAL A 211 -10.03 -18.59 -5.29
N VAL A 212 -10.46 -17.39 -5.67
CA VAL A 212 -9.88 -16.13 -5.14
C VAL A 212 -10.22 -15.90 -3.67
N ALA A 213 -11.42 -16.29 -3.22
CA ALA A 213 -11.81 -16.18 -1.82
C ALA A 213 -10.99 -17.14 -0.94
N ARG A 214 -10.81 -18.37 -1.38
CA ARG A 214 -9.94 -19.33 -0.69
C ARG A 214 -8.50 -18.84 -0.64
N PHE A 215 -7.96 -18.37 -1.76
CA PHE A 215 -6.62 -17.81 -1.85
C PHE A 215 -6.45 -16.64 -0.89
N ALA A 216 -7.41 -15.69 -0.84
CA ALA A 216 -7.35 -14.52 0.03
C ALA A 216 -7.21 -14.88 1.53
N VAL A 217 -7.82 -15.96 1.97
CA VAL A 217 -7.67 -16.43 3.36
C VAL A 217 -6.38 -17.23 3.55
N GLU A 218 -6.12 -18.20 2.66
CA GLU A 218 -4.98 -19.11 2.82
C GLU A 218 -3.63 -18.43 2.73
N CYS A 219 -3.46 -17.46 1.80
CA CYS A 219 -2.19 -16.72 1.68
C CYS A 219 -1.90 -15.85 2.91
N ASN A 220 -2.93 -15.46 3.67
CA ASN A 220 -2.84 -14.68 4.90
C ASN A 220 -2.72 -15.53 6.19
N SER A 221 -2.54 -16.84 6.09
CA SER A 221 -2.49 -17.71 7.29
C SER A 221 -1.37 -17.34 8.26
N ARG A 222 -0.18 -16.97 7.75
CA ARG A 222 0.92 -16.48 8.60
C ARG A 222 0.62 -15.13 9.22
N ALA A 223 0.03 -14.22 8.45
CA ALA A 223 -0.41 -12.92 8.95
C ALA A 223 -1.45 -13.06 10.08
N GLN A 224 -2.35 -14.05 9.97
CA GLN A 224 -3.31 -14.36 11.03
C GLN A 224 -2.63 -14.82 12.34
N GLU A 225 -1.63 -15.71 12.24
CA GLU A 225 -0.82 -16.15 13.38
C GLU A 225 -0.07 -14.97 14.02
N ALA A 226 0.57 -14.14 13.19
CA ALA A 226 1.31 -12.97 13.64
C ALA A 226 0.41 -11.91 14.29
N TYR A 227 -0.78 -11.68 13.75
CA TYR A 227 -1.77 -10.75 14.29
C TYR A 227 -2.20 -11.18 15.71
N LEU A 228 -2.49 -12.47 15.90
CA LEU A 228 -2.80 -13.02 17.23
C LEU A 228 -1.67 -12.78 18.23
N VAL A 229 -0.41 -12.99 17.83
CA VAL A 229 0.76 -12.78 18.70
C VAL A 229 0.94 -11.31 19.06
N GLN A 230 0.69 -10.39 18.10
CA GLN A 230 0.87 -8.96 18.31
C GLN A 230 -0.24 -8.32 19.15
N THR A 231 -1.49 -8.72 18.92
CA THR A 231 -2.66 -8.02 19.46
C THR A 231 -3.42 -8.82 20.51
N GLY A 232 -3.22 -10.14 20.56
CA GLY A 232 -4.04 -11.04 21.37
C GLY A 232 -5.43 -11.33 20.74
N GLU A 233 -5.71 -10.82 19.53
CA GLU A 233 -6.99 -10.95 18.86
C GLU A 233 -6.93 -11.97 17.74
N HIS A 234 -8.02 -12.75 17.57
CA HIS A 234 -8.18 -13.63 16.41
C HIS A 234 -8.73 -12.87 15.21
N GLY A 235 -8.02 -12.94 14.08
CA GLY A 235 -8.46 -12.26 12.85
C GLY A 235 -7.36 -12.11 11.83
N ILE A 236 -7.64 -11.36 10.78
CA ILE A 236 -6.68 -10.99 9.73
C ILE A 236 -6.76 -9.47 9.56
N SER A 237 -5.67 -8.76 9.85
CA SER A 237 -5.53 -7.35 9.45
C SER A 237 -5.12 -7.31 7.98
N LEU A 238 -5.82 -6.48 7.20
CA LEU A 238 -5.62 -6.33 5.75
C LEU A 238 -5.44 -4.85 5.37
N PRO A 239 -4.28 -4.25 5.68
CA PRO A 239 -4.02 -2.82 5.43
C PRO A 239 -4.19 -2.42 3.96
N ASP A 240 -3.64 -3.19 3.04
CA ASP A 240 -3.69 -2.90 1.61
C ASP A 240 -5.09 -3.01 1.02
N PRO A 241 -5.89 -4.04 1.34
CA PRO A 241 -7.31 -4.08 1.00
C PRO A 241 -8.11 -2.88 1.52
N VAL A 242 -7.83 -2.39 2.73
CA VAL A 242 -8.45 -1.15 3.25
C VAL A 242 -8.09 0.04 2.37
N ALA A 243 -6.82 0.23 2.03
CA ALA A 243 -6.38 1.31 1.15
C ALA A 243 -6.96 1.16 -0.27
N MET A 244 -7.04 -0.06 -0.78
CA MET A 244 -7.65 -0.33 -2.06
C MET A 244 -9.16 -0.05 -2.05
N ALA A 245 -9.87 -0.38 -0.97
CA ALA A 245 -11.29 -0.03 -0.82
C ALA A 245 -11.50 1.49 -0.85
N VAL A 246 -10.65 2.27 -0.16
CA VAL A 246 -10.65 3.75 -0.23
C VAL A 246 -10.39 4.24 -1.66
N ALA A 247 -9.50 3.58 -2.42
CA ALA A 247 -9.23 3.96 -3.80
C ALA A 247 -10.40 3.64 -4.74
N LEU A 248 -11.03 2.49 -4.56
CA LEU A 248 -12.15 2.00 -5.36
C LEU A 248 -13.46 2.74 -5.05
N GLU A 249 -13.76 2.93 -3.77
CA GLU A 249 -14.98 3.53 -3.26
C GLU A 249 -14.66 4.69 -2.31
N PRO A 250 -14.55 5.93 -2.81
CA PRO A 250 -14.27 7.09 -1.95
C PRO A 250 -15.23 7.27 -0.77
N GLU A 251 -16.44 6.75 -0.90
CA GLU A 251 -17.49 6.77 0.14
C GLU A 251 -17.18 5.86 1.34
N VAL A 252 -16.14 5.03 1.27
CA VAL A 252 -15.58 4.30 2.42
C VAL A 252 -15.00 5.30 3.44
N VAL A 253 -14.54 6.47 2.99
CA VAL A 253 -13.99 7.50 3.86
C VAL A 253 -15.10 8.25 4.60
N MET A 254 -15.16 8.12 5.92
CA MET A 254 -16.08 8.86 6.76
C MET A 254 -15.56 10.23 7.17
N SER A 255 -14.25 10.31 7.47
CA SER A 255 -13.63 11.61 7.77
C SER A 255 -12.19 11.66 7.28
N ALA A 256 -11.81 12.80 6.71
CA ALA A 256 -10.45 13.09 6.27
C ALA A 256 -10.19 14.61 6.37
N SER A 257 -8.94 15.00 6.51
CA SER A 257 -8.54 16.41 6.49
C SER A 257 -7.11 16.61 6.02
N LYS A 258 -6.84 17.81 5.47
CA LYS A 258 -5.54 18.17 4.91
C LYS A 258 -4.60 18.74 5.95
N HIS A 259 -3.46 18.10 6.15
CA HIS A 259 -2.41 18.49 7.07
C HIS A 259 -1.05 18.49 6.42
N LEU A 260 -0.14 19.37 6.85
CA LEU A 260 1.28 19.21 6.57
C LEU A 260 1.76 17.91 7.22
N TRP A 261 2.63 17.20 6.52
CA TRP A 261 3.25 15.99 7.03
C TRP A 261 4.69 15.85 6.57
N ASP A 262 5.49 15.19 7.37
CA ASP A 262 6.88 14.80 7.03
C ASP A 262 7.21 13.49 7.74
N VAL A 263 8.41 12.96 7.50
CA VAL A 263 8.86 11.67 8.01
C VAL A 263 10.22 11.84 8.69
N GLU A 264 10.38 11.23 9.88
CA GLU A 264 11.65 11.18 10.60
C GLU A 264 12.63 10.21 9.90
N THR A 265 13.81 10.70 9.55
CA THR A 265 14.80 9.95 8.77
C THR A 265 16.15 9.74 9.47
N GLU A 266 16.40 10.42 10.60
CA GLU A 266 17.73 10.49 11.23
C GLU A 266 17.82 9.73 12.55
N SER A 267 16.81 9.87 13.42
CA SER A 267 16.77 9.23 14.74
C SER A 267 16.56 7.73 14.63
N GLU A 268 17.40 6.93 15.28
CA GLU A 268 17.22 5.47 15.33
C GLU A 268 15.92 5.07 16.08
N LEU A 269 15.53 5.82 17.10
CA LEU A 269 14.34 5.53 17.90
C LEU A 269 13.03 5.82 17.17
N THR A 270 12.99 6.91 16.39
CA THR A 270 11.76 7.40 15.74
C THR A 270 11.83 7.35 14.22
N ARG A 271 12.80 6.64 13.66
CA ARG A 271 12.92 6.45 12.23
C ARG A 271 11.62 5.95 11.60
N GLY A 272 11.19 6.61 10.53
CA GLY A 272 9.94 6.28 9.85
C GLY A 272 8.68 6.81 10.53
N MET A 273 8.82 7.53 11.65
CA MET A 273 7.69 8.20 12.29
C MET A 273 7.05 9.17 11.31
N THR A 274 5.75 9.02 11.12
CA THR A 274 4.93 9.92 10.31
C THR A 274 4.48 11.11 11.18
N VAL A 275 5.05 12.26 10.92
CA VAL A 275 4.74 13.50 11.66
C VAL A 275 3.67 14.29 10.93
N VAL A 276 2.52 14.50 11.57
CA VAL A 276 1.37 15.21 10.99
C VAL A 276 1.02 16.43 11.84
N ASP A 277 0.99 17.61 11.22
CA ASP A 277 0.67 18.86 11.89
C ASP A 277 -0.85 19.07 11.98
N ARG A 278 -1.48 18.45 12.98
CA ARG A 278 -2.92 18.61 13.23
C ARG A 278 -3.29 19.96 13.84
N LEU A 279 -2.38 20.57 14.59
CA LEU A 279 -2.63 21.82 15.34
C LEU A 279 -2.17 23.07 14.59
N LYS A 280 -1.64 22.92 13.37
CA LYS A 280 -1.12 24.02 12.53
C LYS A 280 0.03 24.80 13.18
N VAL A 281 0.88 24.09 13.94
CA VAL A 281 2.05 24.68 14.61
C VAL A 281 3.28 24.76 13.71
N ALA A 282 3.27 24.12 12.55
CA ALA A 282 4.34 24.18 11.55
C ALA A 282 4.58 25.59 11.00
N GLU A 283 3.56 26.45 11.01
CA GLU A 283 3.65 27.83 10.55
C GLU A 283 4.32 28.77 11.59
N ASP A 284 4.47 28.33 12.84
CA ASP A 284 5.21 29.05 13.88
C ASP A 284 6.68 29.20 13.47
N GLU A 285 7.24 30.40 13.72
CA GLU A 285 8.61 30.73 13.34
C GLU A 285 9.64 29.73 13.89
N ARG A 286 9.41 29.21 15.11
CA ARG A 286 10.26 28.21 15.76
C ARG A 286 10.33 26.88 14.95
N ASN A 287 9.28 26.55 14.21
CA ASN A 287 9.09 25.29 13.49
C ASN A 287 9.37 25.42 11.98
N ARG A 288 9.32 26.64 11.43
CA ARG A 288 9.37 26.92 9.99
C ARG A 288 10.54 26.23 9.27
N LYS A 289 11.71 26.13 9.92
CA LYS A 289 12.89 25.49 9.31
C LYS A 289 12.67 23.98 9.09
N ALA A 290 12.11 23.29 10.06
CA ALA A 290 11.85 21.84 9.98
C ALA A 290 10.82 21.50 8.89
N TRP A 291 9.80 22.35 8.74
CA TRP A 291 8.70 22.12 7.81
C TRP A 291 8.89 22.75 6.41
N LYS A 292 10.08 23.29 6.15
CA LYS A 292 10.38 23.90 4.85
C LYS A 292 10.29 22.87 3.72
N GLY A 293 9.42 23.15 2.74
CA GLY A 293 9.24 22.32 1.54
C GLY A 293 8.24 21.17 1.70
N THR A 294 7.67 20.97 2.90
CA THR A 294 6.60 19.97 3.10
C THR A 294 5.31 20.39 2.39
N ARG A 295 4.48 19.41 2.05
CA ARG A 295 3.17 19.61 1.42
C ARG A 295 2.07 19.02 2.29
N LYS A 296 0.84 19.42 2.01
CA LYS A 296 -0.32 18.84 2.68
C LYS A 296 -0.73 17.54 2.00
N ALA A 297 -1.00 16.52 2.82
CA ALA A 297 -1.71 15.33 2.38
C ALA A 297 -3.13 15.33 2.96
N ASN A 298 -4.05 14.66 2.29
CA ASN A 298 -5.35 14.32 2.84
C ASN A 298 -5.16 13.10 3.75
N ILE A 299 -5.28 13.28 5.06
CA ILE A 299 -5.16 12.18 6.03
C ILE A 299 -6.56 11.63 6.28
N VAL A 300 -6.76 10.35 5.99
CA VAL A 300 -8.00 9.65 6.32
C VAL A 300 -7.97 9.31 7.82
N TRP A 301 -9.00 9.72 8.56
CA TRP A 301 -9.08 9.52 10.01
C TRP A 301 -10.02 8.41 10.41
N THR A 302 -11.12 8.22 9.68
CA THR A 302 -12.10 7.17 9.94
C THR A 302 -12.68 6.64 8.63
N ILE A 303 -13.01 5.36 8.63
CA ILE A 303 -13.62 4.65 7.51
C ILE A 303 -14.89 3.91 7.95
N ASP A 304 -15.76 3.62 7.01
CA ASP A 304 -16.88 2.71 7.18
C ASP A 304 -16.38 1.26 7.07
N ASN A 305 -16.23 0.60 8.23
CA ASN A 305 -15.71 -0.76 8.32
C ASN A 305 -16.63 -1.80 7.64
N GLN A 306 -17.93 -1.57 7.60
CA GLN A 306 -18.85 -2.49 6.93
C GLN A 306 -18.72 -2.36 5.42
N ARG A 307 -18.62 -1.14 4.92
CA ARG A 307 -18.52 -0.84 3.50
C ARG A 307 -17.23 -1.38 2.88
N TRP A 308 -16.07 -1.19 3.53
CA TRP A 308 -14.83 -1.74 3.00
C TRP A 308 -14.84 -3.29 2.98
N LYS A 309 -15.40 -3.93 4.02
CA LYS A 309 -15.57 -5.39 4.06
C LYS A 309 -16.52 -5.88 2.97
N GLN A 310 -17.58 -5.13 2.70
CA GLN A 310 -18.49 -5.42 1.59
C GLN A 310 -17.77 -5.30 0.23
N ALA A 311 -16.97 -4.27 0.00
CA ALA A 311 -16.18 -4.12 -1.22
C ALA A 311 -15.21 -5.31 -1.42
N LEU A 312 -14.57 -5.78 -0.34
CA LEU A 312 -13.76 -7.00 -0.36
C LEU A 312 -14.59 -8.22 -0.77
N MET A 313 -15.74 -8.43 -0.12
CA MET A 313 -16.62 -9.58 -0.41
C MET A 313 -17.08 -9.59 -1.87
N GLU A 314 -17.44 -8.43 -2.44
CA GLU A 314 -17.83 -8.33 -3.86
C GLU A 314 -16.67 -8.70 -4.80
N ALA A 315 -15.45 -8.28 -4.50
CA ALA A 315 -14.28 -8.60 -5.30
C ALA A 315 -13.91 -10.10 -5.26
N LEU A 316 -14.31 -10.82 -4.18
CA LEU A 316 -13.98 -12.23 -3.98
C LEU A 316 -15.08 -13.20 -4.50
N LYS A 317 -16.26 -12.70 -4.90
CA LYS A 317 -17.31 -13.48 -5.56
C LYS A 317 -16.85 -13.97 -6.94
#